data_82860fff9a8e050125a61987daca0dc6
#
_entry.id   82860fff9a8e050125a61987daca0dc6
#
_cell.length_a   1.000
_cell.length_b   1.000
_cell.length_c   1.000
_cell.angle_alpha   90.00
_cell.angle_beta   90.00
_cell.angle_gamma   90.00
#
_symmetry.space_group_name_H-M   'P 1'
#
loop_
_entity.id
_entity.type
_entity.pdbx_description
1 polymer ?
#
loop_
_entity_poly.entity_id
_entity_poly.type
_entity_poly.pdbx_seq_one_letter_code
_entity_poly.pdbx_strand_id
1 'polypeptide(L)' 'MNVLYTVMAAALAVAIPALATAWAQSRIGPAIAASMAEKPELSTTAILMIAIPETMVILGFVVAVLILLGKTA' A
#
# COMPACT_ATOMS: atom_id res chain seq x y z
N MET A 1 -13.44 -15.75 -17.29
CA MET A 1 -13.56 -15.89 -15.84
C MET A 1 -14.88 -15.30 -15.41
N ASN A 2 -15.51 -15.91 -14.42
CA ASN A 2 -16.79 -15.44 -13.88
C ASN A 2 -16.62 -14.02 -13.31
N VAL A 3 -17.63 -13.16 -13.50
CA VAL A 3 -17.59 -11.77 -13.01
C VAL A 3 -17.32 -11.71 -11.52
N LEU A 4 -17.95 -12.60 -10.76
CA LEU A 4 -17.73 -12.64 -9.31
C LEU A 4 -16.26 -12.90 -8.98
N TYR A 5 -15.65 -13.89 -9.60
CA TYR A 5 -14.24 -14.20 -9.35
C TYR A 5 -13.33 -13.08 -9.81
N THR A 6 -13.65 -12.43 -10.93
CA THR A 6 -12.86 -11.30 -11.42
C THR A 6 -12.88 -10.14 -10.45
N VAL A 7 -14.06 -9.77 -9.97
CA VAL A 7 -14.22 -8.66 -9.01
C VAL A 7 -13.55 -9.00 -7.68
N MET A 8 -13.73 -10.23 -7.20
CA MET A 8 -13.10 -10.67 -5.95
C MET A 8 -11.57 -10.66 -6.07
N ALA A 9 -11.04 -11.15 -7.19
CA ALA A 9 -9.59 -11.15 -7.41
C ALA A 9 -9.04 -9.73 -7.42
N ALA A 10 -9.70 -8.81 -8.11
CA ALA A 10 -9.28 -7.41 -8.16
C ALA A 10 -9.34 -6.75 -6.78
N ALA A 11 -10.42 -7.01 -6.04
CA ALA A 11 -10.58 -6.47 -4.69
C ALA A 11 -9.47 -6.96 -3.76
N LEU A 12 -9.13 -8.25 -3.82
CA LEU A 12 -8.08 -8.82 -2.98
C LEU A 12 -6.70 -8.33 -3.38
N ALA A 13 -6.48 -8.07 -4.66
CA ALA A 13 -5.20 -7.56 -5.15
C ALA A 13 -4.85 -6.20 -4.54
N VAL A 14 -5.85 -5.40 -4.18
CA VAL A 14 -5.66 -4.12 -3.49
C VAL A 14 -5.78 -4.29 -1.98
N ALA A 15 -6.77 -5.06 -1.53
CA ALA A 15 -7.10 -5.16 -0.10
C ALA A 15 -5.97 -5.79 0.71
N ILE A 16 -5.33 -6.84 0.19
CA ILE A 16 -4.27 -7.53 0.94
C ILE A 16 -3.05 -6.63 1.12
N PRO A 17 -2.48 -6.01 0.07
CA PRO A 17 -1.40 -5.05 0.28
C PRO A 17 -1.81 -3.85 1.12
N ALA A 18 -3.07 -3.38 1.00
CA ALA A 18 -3.56 -2.27 1.81
C ALA A 18 -3.53 -2.60 3.30
N LEU A 19 -3.93 -3.81 3.67
CA LEU A 19 -3.88 -4.25 5.07
C LEU A 19 -2.44 -4.32 5.57
N ALA A 20 -1.53 -4.88 4.77
CA ALA A 20 -0.12 -4.97 5.13
C ALA A 20 0.50 -3.58 5.28
N THR A 21 0.19 -2.66 4.36
CA THR A 21 0.69 -1.29 4.41
C THR A 21 0.12 -0.54 5.61
N ALA A 22 -1.17 -0.70 5.88
CA ALA A 22 -1.80 -0.06 7.03
C ALA A 22 -1.14 -0.54 8.33
N TRP A 23 -0.84 -1.82 8.43
CA TRP A 23 -0.16 -2.36 9.60
C TRP A 23 1.25 -1.78 9.74
N ALA A 24 2.00 -1.73 8.65
CA ALA A 24 3.34 -1.14 8.66
C ALA A 24 3.28 0.34 9.06
N GLN A 25 2.37 1.11 8.46
CA GLN A 25 2.25 2.53 8.74
C GLN A 25 1.78 2.80 10.17
N SER A 26 0.97 1.92 10.74
CA SER A 26 0.52 2.06 12.12
C SER A 26 1.67 1.96 13.11
N ARG A 27 2.76 1.29 12.73
CA ARG A 27 3.95 1.15 13.57
C ARG A 27 5.00 2.19 13.24
N ILE A 28 5.18 2.49 11.97
CA ILE A 28 6.18 3.46 11.49
C ILE A 28 5.76 4.88 11.88
N GLY A 29 4.47 5.20 11.71
CA GLY A 29 3.97 6.57 11.90
C GLY A 29 4.30 7.16 13.26
N PRO A 30 3.89 6.51 14.37
CA PRO A 30 4.20 7.04 15.70
C PRO A 30 5.71 7.13 15.99
N ALA A 31 6.47 6.14 15.52
CA ALA A 31 7.93 6.15 15.71
C ALA A 31 8.59 7.32 14.99
N ILE A 32 8.15 7.58 13.75
CA ILE A 32 8.66 8.70 12.96
C ILE A 32 8.25 10.03 13.58
N ALA A 33 7.01 10.14 14.03
CA ALA A 33 6.52 11.36 14.67
C ALA A 33 7.35 11.70 15.88
N ALA A 34 7.68 10.71 16.71
CA ALA A 34 8.54 10.91 17.87
C ALA A 34 9.94 11.34 17.47
N SER A 35 10.52 10.72 16.44
CA SER A 35 11.86 11.07 15.96
C SER A 35 11.90 12.49 15.39
N MET A 36 10.88 12.88 14.64
CA MET A 36 10.80 14.22 14.06
C MET A 36 10.59 15.31 15.10
N ALA A 37 9.95 14.98 16.23
CA ALA A 37 9.80 15.92 17.33
C ALA A 37 11.16 16.32 17.89
N GLU A 38 12.12 15.40 17.91
CA GLU A 38 13.48 15.66 18.38
C GLU A 38 14.38 16.20 17.27
N LYS A 39 14.21 15.71 16.04
CA LYS A 39 15.07 16.06 14.90
C LYS A 39 14.21 16.36 13.67
N PRO A 40 13.73 17.61 13.55
CA PRO A 40 12.88 17.98 12.38
C PRO A 40 13.54 17.74 11.02
N GLU A 41 14.87 17.71 10.96
CA GLU A 41 15.59 17.44 9.72
C GLU A 41 15.37 16.03 9.19
N LEU A 42 14.73 15.14 9.96
CA LEU A 42 14.39 13.80 9.50
C LEU A 42 13.13 13.75 8.62
N SER A 43 12.53 14.90 8.29
CA SER A 43 11.27 14.93 7.54
C SER A 43 11.35 14.21 6.21
N THR A 44 12.44 14.34 5.45
CA THR A 44 12.61 13.64 4.17
C THR A 44 12.67 12.13 4.38
N THR A 45 13.44 11.68 5.37
CA THR A 45 13.50 10.25 5.72
C THR A 45 12.14 9.72 6.14
N ALA A 46 11.38 10.50 6.89
CA ALA A 46 10.04 10.14 7.34
C ALA A 46 9.10 9.91 6.15
N ILE A 47 9.14 10.81 5.17
CA ILE A 47 8.32 10.67 3.97
C ILE A 47 8.67 9.39 3.23
N LEU A 48 9.96 9.08 3.08
CA LEU A 48 10.39 7.85 2.41
C LEU A 48 9.93 6.61 3.15
N MET A 49 10.00 6.60 4.46
CA MET A 49 9.58 5.44 5.25
C MET A 49 8.08 5.18 5.19
N ILE A 50 7.27 6.22 4.99
CA ILE A 50 5.83 6.06 4.79
C ILE A 50 5.55 5.68 3.33
N ALA A 51 6.27 6.25 2.38
CA ALA A 51 6.01 6.04 0.96
C ALA A 51 6.39 4.63 0.49
N ILE A 52 7.44 4.03 1.06
CA ILE A 52 7.91 2.71 0.62
C ILE A 52 6.83 1.62 0.80
N PRO A 53 6.20 1.46 1.97
CA PRO A 53 5.10 0.50 2.10
C PRO A 53 3.92 0.83 1.18
N GLU A 54 3.67 2.10 0.91
CA GLU A 54 2.59 2.55 0.04
C GLU A 54 2.73 2.00 -1.38
N THR A 55 3.95 1.76 -1.85
CA THR A 55 4.17 1.22 -3.20
C THR A 55 3.55 -0.15 -3.40
N MET A 56 3.40 -0.94 -2.32
CA MET A 56 2.74 -2.24 -2.39
C MET A 56 1.27 -2.09 -2.79
N VAL A 57 0.59 -1.08 -2.25
CA VAL A 57 -0.81 -0.81 -2.58
C VAL A 57 -0.91 -0.33 -4.03
N ILE A 58 0.00 0.51 -4.46
CA ILE A 58 0.03 1.01 -5.84
C ILE A 58 0.21 -0.15 -6.82
N LEU A 59 1.14 -1.06 -6.54
CA LEU A 59 1.35 -2.23 -7.37
C LEU A 59 0.13 -3.16 -7.35
N GLY A 60 -0.49 -3.34 -6.19
CA GLY A 60 -1.74 -4.09 -6.08
C GLY A 60 -2.86 -3.46 -6.88
N PHE A 61 -2.95 -2.14 -6.90
CA PHE A 61 -3.91 -1.41 -7.71
C PHE A 61 -3.68 -1.67 -9.21
N VAL A 62 -2.43 -1.64 -9.65
CA VAL A 62 -2.10 -1.95 -11.05
C VAL A 62 -2.57 -3.35 -11.42
N VAL A 63 -2.31 -4.34 -10.56
CA VAL A 63 -2.75 -5.71 -10.78
C VAL A 63 -4.27 -5.77 -10.84
N ALA A 64 -4.97 -5.07 -9.96
CA ALA A 64 -6.43 -5.03 -9.95
C ALA A 64 -6.98 -4.49 -11.27
N VAL A 65 -6.39 -3.42 -11.78
CA VAL A 65 -6.80 -2.83 -13.05
C VAL A 65 -6.58 -3.83 -14.20
N LEU A 66 -5.44 -4.51 -14.20
CA LEU A 66 -5.14 -5.52 -15.23
C LEU A 66 -6.14 -6.67 -15.19
N ILE A 67 -6.53 -7.10 -13.99
CA ILE A 67 -7.55 -8.15 -13.83
C ILE A 67 -8.89 -7.69 -14.41
N LEU A 68 -9.31 -6.47 -14.05
CA LEU A 68 -10.58 -5.92 -14.52
C LEU A 68 -10.60 -5.72 -16.03
N LEU A 69 -9.45 -5.44 -16.64
CA LEU A 69 -9.33 -5.29 -18.08
C LEU A 69 -9.17 -6.63 -18.81
N GLY A 70 -9.09 -7.74 -18.08
CA GLY A 70 -8.90 -9.07 -18.66
C GLY A 70 -7.51 -9.30 -19.24
N LYS A 71 -6.49 -8.60 -18.74
CA LYS A 71 -5.13 -8.69 -19.29
C LYS A 71 -4.29 -9.79 -18.67
N THR A 72 -4.81 -10.51 -17.68
CA THR A 72 -4.08 -11.54 -16.94
C THR A 72 -4.54 -12.95 -17.29
N ALA A 73 -5.53 -13.09 -18.16
CA ALA A 73 -6.10 -14.40 -18.52
C ALA A 73 -5.24 -15.16 -19.52
#